data_37fffbdfd6ff75aabdf8255a36e375d5
#
_entry.id   37fffbdfd6ff75aabdf8255a36e375d5
#
_cell.length_a   1.000
_cell.length_b   1.000
_cell.length_c   1.000
_cell.angle_alpha   90.00
_cell.angle_beta   90.00
_cell.angle_gamma   90.00
#
_symmetry.space_group_name_H-M   'P 1'
#
loop_
_entity.id
_entity.type
_entity.pdbx_description
1 polymer ?
#
loop_
_entity_poly.entity_id
_entity_poly.type
_entity_poly.pdbx_seq_one_letter_code
_entity_poly.pdbx_strand_id
1 'polypeptide(L)'
;MNKNHFLMLVALPFSSLQVCAAAEPTTQLEPVYAWHDSEPADLPAPDNSQAAAPESTSVLPFLGDEARKHGYVLPLPFGVGVNYMDMRQNINVDSINFTGLSLGNFSLDNAFQIGVGNTRESSKTETLKLDAWLLPFMNVYGLVGHTKGHSISQIAVGLKGPNGKVVPMPGMQDLDFRLDFKGTTYGVGTTLVGGVGNWFTVLDANYTQTRFDILDGSIDAFTFSPRLGYRFNTPSVDALHLPNGKLNVWVGSMYQDVQQEFKGSLNDLSMPSTMLQNMVNLANKNGNGRFDVKQHLQSPWNVLVGAQYEMTRNFNITTEF
;
A
#
# COMPACT_ATOMS: atom_id res chain seq x y z
N MET A 1 -38.23 6.69 5.04
CA MET A 1 -37.83 5.49 4.27
C MET A 1 -36.36 5.68 3.88
N ASN A 2 -35.44 5.20 4.72
CA ASN A 2 -34.01 5.33 4.50
C ASN A 2 -33.58 4.28 3.47
N LYS A 3 -33.12 4.74 2.32
CA LYS A 3 -32.39 3.90 1.37
C LYS A 3 -30.92 3.93 1.76
N ASN A 4 -30.48 2.90 2.47
CA ASN A 4 -29.07 2.61 2.64
C ASN A 4 -28.48 2.28 1.27
N HIS A 5 -27.77 3.21 0.67
CA HIS A 5 -26.88 2.92 -0.43
C HIS A 5 -25.63 2.28 0.15
N PHE A 6 -25.56 0.96 0.01
CA PHE A 6 -24.37 0.18 0.17
C PHE A 6 -23.38 0.65 -0.91
N LEU A 7 -22.45 1.50 -0.53
CA LEU A 7 -21.40 1.95 -1.44
C LEU A 7 -20.36 0.82 -1.49
N MET A 8 -20.43 0.05 -2.57
CA MET A 8 -19.44 -0.97 -2.90
C MET A 8 -18.13 -0.24 -3.20
N LEU A 9 -17.17 -0.32 -2.29
CA LEU A 9 -15.81 0.18 -2.49
C LEU A 9 -15.17 -0.74 -3.53
N VAL A 10 -15.10 -0.30 -4.77
CA VAL A 10 -14.34 -1.01 -5.82
C VAL A 10 -12.87 -0.66 -5.60
N ALA A 11 -12.19 -1.52 -4.86
CA ALA A 11 -10.73 -1.53 -4.86
C ALA A 11 -10.26 -1.93 -6.28
N LEU A 12 -9.50 -1.07 -6.93
CA LEU A 12 -8.88 -1.39 -8.22
C LEU A 12 -7.64 -2.28 -8.00
N PRO A 13 -7.27 -3.10 -9.00
CA PRO A 13 -6.32 -4.19 -8.81
C PRO A 13 -4.92 -3.72 -8.41
N PHE A 14 -4.37 -4.41 -7.44
CA PHE A 14 -2.95 -4.44 -7.19
C PHE A 14 -2.30 -5.36 -8.24
N SER A 15 -1.47 -4.82 -9.10
CA SER A 15 -0.62 -5.64 -9.96
C SER A 15 0.81 -5.53 -9.45
N SER A 16 1.34 -6.60 -8.89
CA SER A 16 2.75 -6.69 -8.59
C SER A 16 3.43 -7.62 -9.58
N LEU A 17 4.43 -7.11 -10.27
CA LEU A 17 5.33 -7.90 -11.09
C LEU A 17 6.59 -8.17 -10.26
N GLN A 18 6.74 -9.39 -9.76
CA GLN A 18 7.92 -9.77 -8.99
C GLN A 18 8.90 -10.49 -9.91
N VAL A 19 10.01 -9.83 -10.21
CA VAL A 19 11.14 -10.43 -10.94
C VAL A 19 12.21 -10.79 -9.93
N CYS A 20 12.41 -12.08 -9.67
CA CYS A 20 13.52 -12.56 -8.87
C CYS A 20 14.71 -12.79 -9.78
N ALA A 21 15.75 -11.96 -9.66
CA ALA A 21 17.01 -12.21 -10.36
C ALA A 21 17.83 -13.25 -9.58
N ALA A 22 18.07 -14.39 -10.21
CA ALA A 22 18.94 -15.43 -9.68
C ALA A 22 20.30 -15.40 -10.40
N ALA A 23 21.37 -15.54 -9.62
CA ALA A 23 22.65 -15.93 -10.16
C ALA A 23 22.60 -17.42 -10.53
N GLU A 24 23.06 -17.69 -11.73
CA GLU A 24 23.37 -18.92 -12.47
C GLU A 24 22.90 -20.32 -11.99
N PRO A 25 22.56 -21.20 -12.93
CA PRO A 25 21.78 -22.39 -12.65
C PRO A 25 22.64 -23.63 -12.44
N THR A 26 22.33 -24.39 -11.43
CA THR A 26 22.59 -25.83 -11.46
C THR A 26 21.50 -26.59 -10.74
N THR A 27 20.79 -27.41 -11.54
CA THR A 27 20.04 -28.60 -11.18
C THR A 27 18.68 -28.39 -10.49
N GLN A 28 17.69 -28.93 -11.14
CA GLN A 28 16.28 -29.03 -10.78
C GLN A 28 16.04 -29.36 -9.32
N LEU A 29 15.53 -28.38 -8.58
CA LEU A 29 14.77 -28.60 -7.37
C LEU A 29 13.54 -27.68 -7.42
N GLU A 30 12.39 -28.23 -7.22
CA GLU A 30 11.09 -27.58 -7.29
C GLU A 30 10.92 -26.52 -6.20
N PRO A 31 10.29 -25.38 -6.50
CA PRO A 31 10.16 -24.29 -5.54
C PRO A 31 8.90 -24.45 -4.70
N VAL A 32 9.03 -24.41 -3.40
CA VAL A 32 7.86 -24.33 -2.51
C VAL A 32 8.21 -23.45 -1.31
N TYR A 33 7.30 -22.57 -0.93
CA TYR A 33 7.10 -22.15 0.45
C TYR A 33 7.03 -23.41 1.32
N ALA A 34 7.53 -23.41 2.54
CA ALA A 34 7.64 -24.59 3.41
C ALA A 34 6.36 -25.46 3.52
N TRP A 35 6.14 -26.39 2.60
CA TRP A 35 4.96 -27.26 2.55
C TRP A 35 5.36 -28.72 2.52
N HIS A 36 4.70 -29.52 3.29
CA HIS A 36 4.82 -30.96 3.22
C HIS A 36 3.73 -31.48 2.27
N ASP A 37 4.11 -32.05 1.13
CA ASP A 37 3.20 -32.83 0.28
C ASP A 37 2.98 -34.17 0.96
N SER A 38 1.80 -34.36 1.54
CA SER A 38 1.35 -35.68 1.94
C SER A 38 0.64 -36.33 0.78
N GLU A 39 1.37 -36.99 -0.13
CA GLU A 39 0.81 -38.02 -1.00
C GLU A 39 0.76 -39.35 -0.27
N PRO A 40 -0.33 -40.16 -0.44
CA PRO A 40 -0.39 -41.50 0.15
C PRO A 40 0.65 -42.40 -0.54
N ALA A 41 1.38 -43.11 0.29
CA ALA A 41 2.47 -44.00 -0.09
C ALA A 41 2.00 -45.13 -0.99
N ASP A 42 2.47 -45.12 -2.24
CA ASP A 42 2.73 -46.29 -3.04
C ASP A 42 3.90 -45.97 -4.01
N LEU A 43 5.12 -45.92 -3.46
CA LEU A 43 6.32 -45.85 -4.28
C LEU A 43 7.24 -47.02 -3.93
N PRO A 44 7.86 -47.67 -4.94
CA PRO A 44 8.84 -48.71 -4.71
C PRO A 44 10.04 -48.17 -3.96
N ALA A 45 10.67 -49.01 -3.12
CA ALA A 45 11.80 -48.66 -2.27
C ALA A 45 12.88 -47.90 -3.02
N PRO A 46 13.41 -46.81 -2.48
CA PRO A 46 14.41 -46.00 -3.14
C PRO A 46 15.74 -46.77 -3.30
N ASP A 47 16.24 -46.77 -4.52
CA ASP A 47 17.60 -47.17 -4.83
C ASP A 47 18.57 -46.24 -4.08
N ASN A 48 19.45 -46.84 -3.25
CA ASN A 48 20.32 -46.14 -2.30
C ASN A 48 21.56 -45.50 -2.95
N SER A 49 21.47 -45.02 -4.19
CA SER A 49 22.45 -44.19 -4.86
C SER A 49 22.10 -42.70 -4.80
N GLN A 50 21.81 -42.19 -3.61
CA GLN A 50 21.66 -40.74 -3.45
C GLN A 50 23.02 -40.07 -3.56
N ALA A 51 23.29 -39.45 -4.68
CA ALA A 51 24.27 -38.38 -4.77
C ALA A 51 23.90 -37.33 -3.71
N ALA A 52 24.80 -37.05 -2.80
CA ALA A 52 24.62 -36.03 -1.77
C ALA A 52 24.15 -34.72 -2.43
N ALA A 53 22.98 -34.23 -2.00
CA ALA A 53 22.49 -32.95 -2.48
C ALA A 53 23.62 -31.91 -2.27
N PRO A 54 23.90 -31.05 -3.27
CA PRO A 54 24.95 -30.07 -3.15
C PRO A 54 24.70 -29.20 -1.92
N GLU A 55 25.70 -29.16 -1.03
CA GLU A 55 25.69 -28.28 0.14
C GLU A 55 25.48 -26.85 -0.37
N SER A 56 24.35 -26.25 -0.01
CA SER A 56 24.09 -24.86 -0.39
C SER A 56 25.04 -23.99 0.44
N THR A 57 25.92 -23.27 -0.22
CA THR A 57 26.81 -22.28 0.39
C THR A 57 26.09 -21.01 0.87
N SER A 58 24.78 -20.96 0.72
CA SER A 58 23.98 -19.79 1.14
C SER A 58 23.73 -19.82 2.64
N VAL A 59 24.14 -18.77 3.33
CA VAL A 59 23.87 -18.56 4.77
C VAL A 59 22.39 -18.31 5.05
N LEU A 60 21.62 -17.86 4.06
CA LEU A 60 20.21 -17.57 4.18
C LEU A 60 19.35 -18.58 3.41
N PRO A 61 18.15 -18.89 3.91
CA PRO A 61 17.59 -18.51 5.21
C PRO A 61 18.27 -19.25 6.38
N PHE A 62 18.39 -18.61 7.53
CA PHE A 62 18.84 -19.27 8.75
C PHE A 62 17.92 -20.46 9.04
N LEU A 63 18.46 -21.57 9.60
CA LEU A 63 17.75 -22.84 9.79
C LEU A 63 17.33 -23.51 8.45
N GLY A 64 17.86 -23.05 7.32
CA GLY A 64 17.52 -23.61 6.02
C GLY A 64 17.91 -25.08 5.88
N ASP A 65 19.08 -25.47 6.41
CA ASP A 65 19.54 -26.86 6.36
C ASP A 65 18.67 -27.79 7.20
N GLU A 66 18.20 -27.32 8.34
CA GLU A 66 17.26 -28.06 9.17
C GLU A 66 15.91 -28.26 8.46
N ALA A 67 15.39 -27.18 7.85
CA ALA A 67 14.17 -27.27 7.07
C ALA A 67 14.30 -28.25 5.89
N ARG A 68 15.42 -28.24 5.16
CA ARG A 68 15.69 -29.20 4.05
C ARG A 68 15.75 -30.64 4.54
N LYS A 69 16.35 -30.89 5.71
CA LYS A 69 16.38 -32.23 6.32
C LYS A 69 14.97 -32.77 6.62
N HIS A 70 14.03 -31.87 6.91
CA HIS A 70 12.62 -32.20 7.09
C HIS A 70 11.81 -32.23 5.79
N GLY A 71 12.46 -32.16 4.62
CA GLY A 71 11.79 -32.27 3.31
C GLY A 71 11.16 -30.95 2.80
N TYR A 72 11.44 -29.81 3.44
CA TYR A 72 10.94 -28.53 2.97
C TYR A 72 11.77 -27.95 1.84
N VAL A 73 11.09 -27.48 0.81
CA VAL A 73 11.73 -26.72 -0.29
C VAL A 73 11.72 -25.24 0.09
N LEU A 74 12.90 -24.61 0.06
CA LEU A 74 13.05 -23.24 0.50
C LEU A 74 12.94 -22.25 -0.66
N PRO A 75 12.40 -21.04 -0.40
CA PRO A 75 12.44 -19.95 -1.37
C PRO A 75 13.89 -19.51 -1.64
N LEU A 76 14.09 -18.79 -2.73
CA LEU A 76 15.36 -18.12 -3.00
C LEU A 76 15.65 -17.10 -1.89
N PRO A 77 16.90 -16.96 -1.45
CA PRO A 77 17.23 -16.13 -0.30
C PRO A 77 16.95 -14.64 -0.49
N PHE A 78 16.99 -14.16 -1.74
CA PHE A 78 16.77 -12.76 -2.09
C PHE A 78 15.75 -12.63 -3.22
N GLY A 79 14.98 -11.55 -3.18
CA GLY A 79 14.01 -11.22 -4.19
C GLY A 79 14.03 -9.74 -4.57
N VAL A 80 13.62 -9.47 -5.80
CA VAL A 80 13.37 -8.11 -6.32
C VAL A 80 11.98 -8.06 -6.92
N GLY A 81 11.19 -7.08 -6.56
CA GLY A 81 9.83 -6.92 -7.07
C GLY A 81 9.52 -5.48 -7.47
N VAL A 82 8.69 -5.32 -8.48
CA VAL A 82 8.08 -4.04 -8.84
C VAL A 82 6.59 -4.13 -8.58
N ASN A 83 6.05 -3.17 -7.84
CA ASN A 83 4.64 -3.13 -7.50
C ASN A 83 4.02 -1.84 -8.03
N TYR A 84 2.79 -1.96 -8.51
CA TYR A 84 1.93 -0.84 -8.85
C TYR A 84 0.63 -0.96 -8.05
N MET A 85 0.25 0.14 -7.39
CA MET A 85 -0.96 0.23 -6.59
C MET A 85 -1.80 1.41 -7.06
N ASP A 86 -3.08 1.18 -7.33
CA ASP A 86 -4.09 2.24 -7.55
C ASP A 86 -5.09 2.17 -6.41
N MET A 87 -5.16 3.22 -5.61
CA MET A 87 -5.95 3.26 -4.40
C MET A 87 -6.99 4.38 -4.45
N ARG A 88 -8.18 4.08 -3.94
CA ARG A 88 -9.26 5.06 -3.75
C ARG A 88 -9.85 4.87 -2.37
N GLN A 89 -9.93 5.95 -1.62
CA GLN A 89 -10.35 5.88 -0.22
C GLN A 89 -11.12 7.12 0.20
N ASN A 90 -11.95 6.95 1.24
CA ASN A 90 -12.60 8.07 1.93
C ASN A 90 -11.75 8.47 3.13
N ILE A 91 -11.61 9.77 3.30
CA ILE A 91 -10.75 10.39 4.31
C ILE A 91 -11.61 11.22 5.25
N ASN A 92 -11.26 11.19 6.53
CA ASN A 92 -11.75 12.13 7.53
C ASN A 92 -10.71 13.22 7.74
N VAL A 93 -11.12 14.47 7.63
CA VAL A 93 -10.26 15.60 7.91
C VAL A 93 -10.41 15.99 9.37
N ASP A 94 -9.30 15.92 10.09
CA ASP A 94 -9.24 16.19 11.55
C ASP A 94 -9.16 17.68 11.84
N SER A 95 -8.32 18.38 11.06
CA SER A 95 -8.11 19.82 11.24
C SER A 95 -7.64 20.49 9.96
N ILE A 96 -8.07 21.73 9.77
CA ILE A 96 -7.52 22.65 8.77
C ILE A 96 -7.19 23.95 9.51
N ASN A 97 -5.91 24.32 9.50
CA ASN A 97 -5.42 25.53 10.12
C ASN A 97 -4.77 26.44 9.07
N PHE A 98 -5.03 27.74 9.18
CA PHE A 98 -4.37 28.77 8.40
C PHE A 98 -3.65 29.72 9.34
N THR A 99 -2.42 30.06 8.98
CA THR A 99 -1.58 30.99 9.75
C THR A 99 -0.92 31.98 8.81
N GLY A 100 -0.47 33.12 9.34
CA GLY A 100 0.21 34.16 8.59
C GLY A 100 -0.68 35.00 7.69
N LEU A 101 -2.00 34.88 7.82
CA LEU A 101 -2.95 35.74 7.12
C LEU A 101 -3.16 37.07 7.86
N SER A 102 -3.19 38.18 7.12
CA SER A 102 -3.37 39.51 7.71
C SER A 102 -4.12 40.45 6.76
N LEU A 103 -4.85 41.38 7.36
CA LEU A 103 -5.45 42.51 6.65
C LEU A 103 -4.88 43.81 7.26
N GLY A 104 -3.89 44.40 6.57
CA GLY A 104 -3.10 45.49 7.17
C GLY A 104 -2.35 45.00 8.40
N ASN A 105 -2.59 45.62 9.53
CA ASN A 105 -1.96 45.29 10.83
C ASN A 105 -2.77 44.26 11.65
N PHE A 106 -3.90 43.80 11.13
CA PHE A 106 -4.75 42.84 11.84
C PHE A 106 -4.43 41.42 11.40
N SER A 107 -4.07 40.52 12.32
CA SER A 107 -3.99 39.08 12.05
C SER A 107 -5.38 38.51 11.83
N LEU A 108 -5.52 37.71 10.80
CA LEU A 108 -6.70 36.94 10.47
C LEU A 108 -6.54 35.45 10.85
N ASP A 109 -5.47 35.11 11.57
CA ASP A 109 -5.27 33.76 12.07
C ASP A 109 -6.47 33.35 12.93
N ASN A 110 -7.05 32.21 12.64
CA ASN A 110 -8.29 31.72 13.26
C ASN A 110 -9.58 32.53 12.99
N ALA A 111 -9.56 33.55 12.14
CA ALA A 111 -10.76 34.27 11.73
C ALA A 111 -11.65 33.45 10.78
N PHE A 112 -11.04 32.53 10.02
CA PHE A 112 -11.74 31.64 9.14
C PHE A 112 -11.92 30.26 9.78
N GLN A 113 -13.10 29.70 9.61
CA GLN A 113 -13.36 28.30 9.93
C GLN A 113 -13.80 27.57 8.66
N ILE A 114 -13.08 26.50 8.36
CA ILE A 114 -13.41 25.62 7.24
C ILE A 114 -14.19 24.43 7.77
N GLY A 115 -15.41 24.30 7.35
CA GLY A 115 -16.20 23.06 7.50
C GLY A 115 -15.79 22.12 6.37
N VAL A 116 -15.53 20.86 6.69
CA VAL A 116 -15.21 19.83 5.70
C VAL A 116 -16.29 18.78 5.70
N GLY A 117 -16.82 18.49 4.53
CA GLY A 117 -17.75 17.39 4.28
C GLY A 117 -17.00 16.13 3.82
N ASN A 118 -17.54 15.46 2.82
CA ASN A 118 -16.93 14.25 2.28
C ASN A 118 -15.60 14.56 1.61
N THR A 119 -14.56 13.80 1.96
CA THR A 119 -13.27 13.85 1.30
C THR A 119 -12.97 12.50 0.66
N ARG A 120 -12.62 12.53 -0.62
CA ARG A 120 -12.22 11.36 -1.40
C ARG A 120 -10.80 11.54 -1.89
N GLU A 121 -10.01 10.49 -1.73
CA GLU A 121 -8.64 10.45 -2.21
C GLU A 121 -8.48 9.38 -3.29
N SER A 122 -7.65 9.68 -4.28
CA SER A 122 -7.17 8.71 -5.27
C SER A 122 -5.68 8.87 -5.41
N SER A 123 -4.95 7.75 -5.30
CA SER A 123 -3.49 7.75 -5.41
C SER A 123 -2.99 6.55 -6.19
N LYS A 124 -1.82 6.73 -6.81
CA LYS A 124 -1.07 5.70 -7.52
C LYS A 124 0.33 5.66 -6.97
N THR A 125 0.77 4.45 -6.63
CA THR A 125 2.09 4.22 -6.05
C THR A 125 2.82 3.16 -6.85
N GLU A 126 4.02 3.49 -7.30
CA GLU A 126 4.95 2.58 -7.97
C GLU A 126 6.13 2.35 -7.04
N THR A 127 6.44 1.10 -6.71
CA THR A 127 7.52 0.77 -5.78
C THR A 127 8.41 -0.34 -6.31
N LEU A 128 9.70 -0.19 -6.03
CA LEU A 128 10.69 -1.26 -6.08
C LEU A 128 10.80 -1.87 -4.69
N LYS A 129 10.64 -3.18 -4.60
CA LYS A 129 10.77 -3.97 -3.38
C LYS A 129 12.04 -4.81 -3.47
N LEU A 130 12.82 -4.81 -2.41
CA LEU A 130 13.95 -5.72 -2.20
C LEU A 130 13.67 -6.53 -0.96
N ASP A 131 13.78 -7.84 -1.06
CA ASP A 131 13.44 -8.72 0.06
C ASP A 131 14.50 -9.82 0.29
N ALA A 132 14.49 -10.32 1.52
CA ALA A 132 15.35 -11.41 1.95
C ALA A 132 14.58 -12.36 2.87
N TRP A 133 14.75 -13.66 2.63
CA TRP A 133 14.25 -14.70 3.53
C TRP A 133 15.25 -14.91 4.67
N LEU A 134 14.92 -14.41 5.86
CA LEU A 134 15.75 -14.59 7.06
C LEU A 134 15.57 -15.98 7.66
N LEU A 135 14.32 -16.46 7.69
CA LEU A 135 13.96 -17.80 8.14
C LEU A 135 13.13 -18.50 7.05
N PRO A 136 13.01 -19.82 7.05
CA PRO A 136 12.20 -20.56 6.07
C PRO A 136 10.75 -20.07 5.93
N PHE A 137 10.22 -19.46 6.97
CA PHE A 137 8.85 -18.96 7.07
C PHE A 137 8.77 -17.43 7.21
N MET A 138 9.88 -16.71 7.22
CA MET A 138 9.93 -15.27 7.47
C MET A 138 10.77 -14.55 6.41
N ASN A 139 10.11 -13.67 5.68
CA ASN A 139 10.71 -12.74 4.73
C ASN A 139 10.69 -11.33 5.32
N VAL A 140 11.75 -10.56 5.09
CA VAL A 140 11.82 -9.13 5.40
C VAL A 140 12.11 -8.36 4.13
N TYR A 141 11.58 -7.14 4.04
CA TYR A 141 11.77 -6.35 2.84
C TYR A 141 11.85 -4.85 3.11
N GLY A 142 12.52 -4.18 2.20
CA GLY A 142 12.48 -2.75 2.04
C GLY A 142 11.80 -2.38 0.73
N LEU A 143 11.16 -1.23 0.69
CA LEU A 143 10.58 -0.69 -0.53
C LEU A 143 10.91 0.80 -0.68
N VAL A 144 11.05 1.22 -1.92
CA VAL A 144 11.22 2.61 -2.31
C VAL A 144 10.45 2.86 -3.60
N GLY A 145 9.82 4.01 -3.71
CA GLY A 145 9.03 4.31 -4.90
C GLY A 145 8.52 5.72 -4.93
N HIS A 146 7.52 5.92 -5.77
CA HIS A 146 6.91 7.22 -5.99
C HIS A 146 5.40 7.10 -5.88
N THR A 147 4.80 8.04 -5.15
CA THR A 147 3.35 8.16 -5.00
C THR A 147 2.91 9.49 -5.58
N LYS A 148 1.82 9.46 -6.34
CA LYS A 148 1.10 10.64 -6.82
C LYS A 148 -0.39 10.44 -6.62
N GLY A 149 -1.07 11.51 -6.23
CA GLY A 149 -2.50 11.44 -5.99
C GLY A 149 -3.14 12.81 -5.85
N HIS A 150 -4.40 12.77 -5.56
CA HIS A 150 -5.18 13.95 -5.22
C HIS A 150 -6.29 13.59 -4.24
N SER A 151 -6.65 14.56 -3.42
CA SER A 151 -7.87 14.52 -2.61
C SER A 151 -8.85 15.60 -3.07
N ILE A 152 -10.13 15.31 -3.02
CA ILE A 152 -11.21 16.25 -3.29
C ILE A 152 -12.09 16.29 -2.05
N SER A 153 -12.14 17.46 -1.42
CA SER A 153 -12.91 17.72 -0.21
C SER A 153 -14.02 18.72 -0.49
N GLN A 154 -15.22 18.42 -0.05
CA GLN A 154 -16.30 19.40 -0.02
C GLN A 154 -16.05 20.34 1.16
N ILE A 155 -15.84 21.63 0.89
CA ILE A 155 -15.54 22.63 1.92
C ILE A 155 -16.63 23.70 1.98
N ALA A 156 -16.80 24.21 3.21
CA ALA A 156 -17.65 25.36 3.49
C ALA A 156 -16.85 26.36 4.32
N VAL A 157 -16.78 27.61 3.87
CA VAL A 157 -16.04 28.66 4.54
C VAL A 157 -16.97 29.51 5.38
N GLY A 158 -16.60 29.73 6.63
CA GLY A 158 -17.29 30.61 7.57
C GLY A 158 -16.32 31.57 8.27
N LEU A 159 -16.86 32.67 8.77
CA LEU A 159 -16.15 33.61 9.62
C LEU A 159 -16.49 33.34 11.10
N LYS A 160 -15.47 33.26 11.93
CA LYS A 160 -15.63 33.12 13.37
C LYS A 160 -15.81 34.50 14.01
N GLY A 161 -17.03 34.78 14.49
CA GLY A 161 -17.35 36.00 15.19
C GLY A 161 -16.75 36.05 16.60
N PRO A 162 -16.80 37.25 17.27
CA PRO A 162 -16.24 37.45 18.62
C PRO A 162 -16.80 36.48 19.68
N ASN A 163 -18.01 35.99 19.47
CA ASN A 163 -18.70 35.08 20.39
C ASN A 163 -18.41 33.60 20.07
N GLY A 164 -17.44 33.29 19.19
CA GLY A 164 -17.16 31.95 18.72
C GLY A 164 -18.18 31.37 17.73
N LYS A 165 -19.25 32.13 17.42
CA LYS A 165 -20.25 31.73 16.43
C LYS A 165 -19.68 31.82 15.03
N VAL A 166 -19.82 30.75 14.26
CA VAL A 166 -19.41 30.71 12.85
C VAL A 166 -20.55 31.21 11.99
N VAL A 167 -20.28 32.23 11.19
CA VAL A 167 -21.22 32.77 10.22
C VAL A 167 -20.83 32.25 8.84
N PRO A 168 -21.69 31.45 8.18
CA PRO A 168 -21.41 30.97 6.82
C PRO A 168 -21.22 32.12 5.84
N MET A 169 -20.22 32.03 4.98
CA MET A 169 -20.00 33.01 3.94
C MET A 169 -20.86 32.69 2.71
N PRO A 170 -21.72 33.60 2.24
CA PRO A 170 -22.50 33.39 1.03
C PRO A 170 -21.62 33.11 -0.19
N GLY A 171 -21.99 32.11 -0.98
CA GLY A 171 -21.24 31.72 -2.18
C GLY A 171 -19.94 30.94 -1.91
N MET A 172 -19.66 30.57 -0.64
CA MET A 172 -18.49 29.78 -0.24
C MET A 172 -18.91 28.52 0.51
N GLN A 173 -20.04 27.96 0.16
CA GLN A 173 -20.57 26.70 0.68
C GLN A 173 -20.51 25.65 -0.43
N ASP A 174 -20.30 24.39 -0.07
CA ASP A 174 -20.27 23.24 -0.97
C ASP A 174 -19.25 23.39 -2.14
N LEU A 175 -18.07 23.93 -1.83
CA LEU A 175 -16.99 24.06 -2.79
C LEU A 175 -16.15 22.79 -2.83
N ASP A 176 -15.85 22.29 -4.03
CA ASP A 176 -14.92 21.17 -4.24
C ASP A 176 -13.49 21.68 -4.21
N PHE A 177 -12.81 21.47 -3.10
CA PHE A 177 -11.39 21.79 -2.94
C PHE A 177 -10.55 20.59 -3.34
N ARG A 178 -9.69 20.76 -4.35
CA ARG A 178 -8.77 19.75 -4.84
C ARG A 178 -7.36 20.05 -4.34
N LEU A 179 -6.74 19.03 -3.73
CA LEU A 179 -5.35 19.04 -3.32
C LEU A 179 -4.61 17.94 -4.08
N ASP A 180 -3.70 18.32 -4.95
CA ASP A 180 -2.83 17.39 -5.66
C ASP A 180 -1.52 17.21 -4.88
N PHE A 181 -1.02 15.97 -4.80
CA PHE A 181 0.21 15.65 -4.12
C PHE A 181 1.04 14.62 -4.90
N LYS A 182 2.33 14.67 -4.70
CA LYS A 182 3.30 13.70 -5.19
C LYS A 182 4.49 13.66 -4.25
N GLY A 183 5.14 12.51 -4.17
CA GLY A 183 6.26 12.34 -3.27
C GLY A 183 6.95 11.00 -3.39
N THR A 184 8.05 10.88 -2.67
CA THR A 184 8.83 9.65 -2.57
C THR A 184 8.33 8.82 -1.41
N THR A 185 8.00 7.56 -1.69
CA THR A 185 7.56 6.56 -0.71
C THR A 185 8.70 5.61 -0.41
N TYR A 186 8.94 5.34 0.86
CA TYR A 186 9.86 4.32 1.35
C TYR A 186 9.24 3.60 2.54
N GLY A 187 9.67 2.37 2.75
CA GLY A 187 9.12 1.57 3.84
C GLY A 187 9.86 0.27 4.05
N VAL A 188 9.47 -0.39 5.12
CA VAL A 188 9.97 -1.70 5.52
C VAL A 188 8.81 -2.59 5.93
N GLY A 189 8.99 -3.89 5.78
CA GLY A 189 7.97 -4.84 6.19
C GLY A 189 8.49 -6.23 6.41
N THR A 190 7.61 -7.08 6.88
CA THR A 190 7.87 -8.49 7.10
C THR A 190 6.66 -9.31 6.68
N THR A 191 6.94 -10.47 6.10
CA THR A 191 5.93 -11.44 5.70
C THR A 191 6.22 -12.77 6.39
N LEU A 192 5.24 -13.30 7.12
CA LEU A 192 5.29 -14.64 7.67
C LEU A 192 4.41 -15.55 6.82
N VAL A 193 4.92 -16.73 6.50
CA VAL A 193 4.19 -17.71 5.70
C VAL A 193 4.14 -19.05 6.43
N GLY A 194 3.04 -19.75 6.25
CA GLY A 194 2.88 -21.10 6.78
C GLY A 194 1.79 -21.84 6.01
N GLY A 195 1.74 -23.18 6.14
CA GLY A 195 0.67 -23.95 5.52
C GLY A 195 0.76 -25.44 5.72
N VAL A 196 -0.29 -26.12 5.26
CA VAL A 196 -0.44 -27.60 5.33
C VAL A 196 -1.08 -28.08 4.04
N GLY A 197 -0.44 -29.02 3.35
CA GLY A 197 -0.88 -29.47 2.04
C GLY A 197 -0.91 -28.30 1.05
N ASN A 198 -2.03 -28.11 0.38
CA ASN A 198 -2.21 -27.01 -0.57
C ASN A 198 -2.75 -25.71 0.06
N TRP A 199 -3.10 -25.73 1.34
CA TRP A 199 -3.55 -24.54 2.06
C TRP A 199 -2.37 -23.75 2.59
N PHE A 200 -2.46 -22.42 2.47
CA PHE A 200 -1.43 -21.54 3.00
C PHE A 200 -2.02 -20.32 3.71
N THR A 201 -1.25 -19.80 4.63
CA THR A 201 -1.51 -18.54 5.33
C THR A 201 -0.32 -17.61 5.12
N VAL A 202 -0.62 -16.34 4.88
CA VAL A 202 0.35 -15.25 4.80
C VAL A 202 -0.08 -14.16 5.77
N LEU A 203 0.85 -13.72 6.60
CA LEU A 203 0.71 -12.55 7.46
C LEU A 203 1.74 -11.53 7.02
N ASP A 204 1.29 -10.41 6.48
CA ASP A 204 2.16 -9.32 6.05
C ASP A 204 1.93 -8.09 6.93
N ALA A 205 3.02 -7.48 7.38
CA ALA A 205 2.98 -6.23 8.12
C ALA A 205 4.05 -5.28 7.57
N ASN A 206 3.66 -4.04 7.28
CA ASN A 206 4.60 -3.04 6.80
C ASN A 206 4.29 -1.64 7.34
N TYR A 207 5.33 -0.83 7.36
CA TYR A 207 5.25 0.59 7.62
C TYR A 207 5.87 1.34 6.45
N THR A 208 5.13 2.30 5.93
CA THR A 208 5.56 3.15 4.81
C THR A 208 5.41 4.62 5.16
N GLN A 209 6.31 5.43 4.63
CA GLN A 209 6.23 6.89 4.71
C GLN A 209 6.39 7.47 3.30
N THR A 210 5.48 8.36 2.93
CA THR A 210 5.60 9.18 1.71
C THR A 210 5.94 10.60 2.11
N ARG A 211 7.07 11.11 1.64
CA ARG A 211 7.46 12.52 1.76
C ARG A 211 7.13 13.26 0.49
N PHE A 212 6.47 14.39 0.62
CA PHE A 212 6.06 15.20 -0.52
C PHE A 212 7.24 15.95 -1.14
N ASP A 213 7.17 16.15 -2.46
CA ASP A 213 8.20 16.85 -3.23
C ASP A 213 8.07 18.37 -3.12
N ILE A 214 6.84 18.89 -3.02
CA ILE A 214 6.53 20.31 -3.07
C ILE A 214 5.95 20.81 -1.76
N LEU A 215 5.13 19.98 -1.10
CA LEU A 215 4.49 20.29 0.16
C LEU A 215 5.38 19.85 1.33
N ASP A 216 5.35 20.60 2.41
CA ASP A 216 5.85 20.12 3.69
C ASP A 216 4.83 19.13 4.27
N GLY A 217 5.29 18.03 4.87
CA GLY A 217 4.42 17.01 5.47
C GLY A 217 4.66 15.63 4.89
N SER A 218 3.86 14.68 5.33
CA SER A 218 4.02 13.27 4.98
C SER A 218 2.70 12.51 5.00
N ILE A 219 2.71 11.33 4.38
CA ILE A 219 1.73 10.28 4.60
C ILE A 219 2.46 9.14 5.29
N ASP A 220 2.00 8.79 6.48
CA ASP A 220 2.50 7.66 7.25
C ASP A 220 1.44 6.58 7.26
N ALA A 221 1.81 5.34 6.91
CA ALA A 221 0.88 4.24 6.82
C ALA A 221 1.46 2.98 7.45
N PHE A 222 0.71 2.39 8.38
CA PHE A 222 0.91 1.04 8.85
C PHE A 222 -0.13 0.13 8.21
N THR A 223 0.31 -0.99 7.64
CA THR A 223 -0.57 -1.96 7.00
C THR A 223 -0.33 -3.34 7.59
N PHE A 224 -1.41 -4.05 7.92
CA PHE A 224 -1.38 -5.46 8.33
C PHE A 224 -2.39 -6.25 7.50
N SER A 225 -1.92 -7.31 6.86
CA SER A 225 -2.73 -8.08 5.89
C SER A 225 -2.61 -9.58 6.13
N PRO A 226 -3.54 -10.19 6.87
CA PRO A 226 -3.69 -11.65 6.95
C PRO A 226 -4.39 -12.18 5.70
N ARG A 227 -3.86 -13.26 5.13
CA ARG A 227 -4.40 -13.96 3.96
C ARG A 227 -4.46 -15.46 4.20
N LEU A 228 -5.50 -16.10 3.70
CA LEU A 228 -5.65 -17.56 3.63
C LEU A 228 -5.87 -17.95 2.17
N GLY A 229 -5.09 -18.89 1.68
CA GLY A 229 -5.14 -19.26 0.28
C GLY A 229 -4.99 -20.74 0.03
N TYR A 230 -5.18 -21.08 -1.24
CA TYR A 230 -5.04 -22.43 -1.75
C TYR A 230 -4.20 -22.42 -3.03
N ARG A 231 -3.34 -23.42 -3.15
CA ARG A 231 -2.43 -23.62 -4.28
C ARG A 231 -2.97 -24.69 -5.21
N PHE A 232 -3.01 -24.36 -6.49
CA PHE A 232 -3.35 -25.26 -7.58
C PHE A 232 -2.10 -25.51 -8.44
N ASN A 233 -1.84 -26.76 -8.77
CA ASN A 233 -0.87 -27.11 -9.82
C ASN A 233 -1.56 -26.94 -11.16
N THR A 234 -0.99 -26.12 -12.04
CA THR A 234 -1.55 -25.85 -13.35
C THR A 234 -0.71 -26.55 -14.42
N PRO A 235 -1.34 -27.35 -15.31
CA PRO A 235 -0.64 -27.90 -16.48
C PRO A 235 -0.23 -26.75 -17.41
N SER A 236 0.72 -27.05 -18.32
CA SER A 236 1.05 -26.11 -19.41
C SER A 236 -0.18 -25.82 -20.27
N VAL A 237 -0.33 -24.56 -20.65
CA VAL A 237 -1.36 -24.13 -21.60
C VAL A 237 -0.66 -23.61 -22.85
N ASP A 238 -0.43 -24.52 -23.82
CA ASP A 238 0.35 -24.23 -25.05
C ASP A 238 -0.23 -23.07 -25.85
N ALA A 239 -1.57 -22.94 -25.87
CA ALA A 239 -2.26 -21.85 -26.57
C ALA A 239 -1.93 -20.44 -26.01
N LEU A 240 -1.51 -20.35 -24.75
CA LEU A 240 -1.13 -19.12 -24.07
C LEU A 240 0.38 -19.02 -23.82
N HIS A 241 1.17 -19.99 -24.30
CA HIS A 241 2.61 -20.12 -24.01
C HIS A 241 2.92 -20.10 -22.51
N LEU A 242 2.00 -20.60 -21.69
CA LEU A 242 2.18 -20.70 -20.24
C LEU A 242 2.81 -22.06 -19.90
N PRO A 243 3.98 -22.09 -19.25
CA PRO A 243 4.59 -23.34 -18.80
C PRO A 243 3.78 -23.98 -17.67
N ASN A 244 4.12 -25.21 -17.30
CA ASN A 244 3.64 -25.79 -16.05
C ASN A 244 3.97 -24.83 -14.90
N GLY A 245 2.96 -24.45 -14.13
CA GLY A 245 3.10 -23.46 -13.09
C GLY A 245 2.27 -23.77 -11.85
N LYS A 246 2.29 -22.87 -10.91
CA LYS A 246 1.44 -22.94 -9.72
C LYS A 246 0.57 -21.68 -9.67
N LEU A 247 -0.72 -21.89 -9.46
CA LEU A 247 -1.67 -20.81 -9.24
C LEU A 247 -2.05 -20.78 -7.75
N ASN A 248 -1.66 -19.74 -7.07
CA ASN A 248 -2.05 -19.48 -5.70
C ASN A 248 -3.23 -18.50 -5.73
N VAL A 249 -4.31 -18.80 -5.03
CA VAL A 249 -5.44 -17.88 -4.83
C VAL A 249 -5.70 -17.70 -3.36
N TRP A 250 -6.11 -16.51 -2.95
CA TRP A 250 -6.37 -16.23 -1.55
C TRP A 250 -7.49 -15.21 -1.35
N VAL A 251 -8.04 -15.27 -0.15
CA VAL A 251 -8.87 -14.24 0.42
C VAL A 251 -8.20 -13.74 1.70
N GLY A 252 -8.46 -12.52 2.06
CA GLY A 252 -7.88 -11.95 3.26
C GLY A 252 -8.56 -10.66 3.67
N SER A 253 -7.95 -10.00 4.61
CA SER A 253 -8.33 -8.65 5.02
C SER A 253 -7.07 -7.79 5.12
N MET A 254 -7.26 -6.48 5.03
CA MET A 254 -6.20 -5.51 5.20
C MET A 254 -6.64 -4.47 6.21
N TYR A 255 -5.87 -4.35 7.28
CA TYR A 255 -5.96 -3.24 8.20
C TYR A 255 -4.94 -2.17 7.79
N GLN A 256 -5.38 -0.91 7.71
CA GLN A 256 -4.54 0.23 7.40
C GLN A 256 -4.78 1.34 8.41
N ASP A 257 -3.72 1.82 9.03
CA ASP A 257 -3.69 3.08 9.76
C ASP A 257 -2.90 4.08 8.92
N VAL A 258 -3.61 5.03 8.33
CA VAL A 258 -3.04 6.03 7.43
C VAL A 258 -3.28 7.40 8.02
N GLN A 259 -2.19 8.08 8.30
CA GLN A 259 -2.18 9.44 8.80
C GLN A 259 -1.49 10.34 7.77
N GLN A 260 -2.13 11.45 7.46
CA GLN A 260 -1.66 12.37 6.43
C GLN A 260 -1.61 13.77 6.99
N GLU A 261 -0.49 14.43 6.77
CA GLU A 261 -0.28 15.82 7.12
C GLU A 261 0.19 16.57 5.88
N PHE A 262 -0.60 17.55 5.45
CA PHE A 262 -0.28 18.43 4.35
C PHE A 262 -0.03 19.84 4.86
N LYS A 263 1.17 20.35 4.60
CA LYS A 263 1.60 21.71 4.97
C LYS A 263 2.20 22.41 3.78
N GLY A 264 2.03 23.71 3.71
CA GLY A 264 2.65 24.48 2.63
C GLY A 264 2.27 25.94 2.63
N SER A 265 2.73 26.65 1.61
CA SER A 265 2.31 28.01 1.35
C SER A 265 0.91 28.02 0.74
N LEU A 266 0.09 28.97 1.15
CA LEU A 266 -1.22 29.20 0.52
C LEU A 266 -1.09 29.62 -0.97
N ASN A 267 0.09 30.09 -1.39
CA ASN A 267 0.36 30.41 -2.78
C ASN A 267 0.48 29.17 -3.68
N ASP A 268 0.73 28.01 -3.09
CA ASP A 268 0.87 26.73 -3.81
C ASP A 268 -0.49 26.03 -4.02
N LEU A 269 -1.57 26.59 -3.44
CA LEU A 269 -2.91 26.05 -3.54
C LEU A 269 -3.74 26.74 -4.62
N SER A 270 -4.48 25.95 -5.39
CA SER A 270 -5.52 26.43 -6.28
C SER A 270 -6.85 26.49 -5.56
N MET A 271 -7.42 27.67 -5.38
CA MET A 271 -8.69 27.81 -4.69
C MET A 271 -9.86 27.44 -5.61
N PRO A 272 -10.92 26.81 -5.06
CA PRO A 272 -12.04 26.28 -5.85
C PRO A 272 -12.96 27.37 -6.43
N SER A 273 -12.81 28.61 -6.01
CA SER A 273 -13.58 29.73 -6.56
C SER A 273 -12.73 31.01 -6.67
N THR A 274 -13.02 31.82 -7.68
CA THR A 274 -12.37 33.13 -7.88
C THR A 274 -12.53 34.06 -6.67
N MET A 275 -13.68 33.97 -6.01
CA MET A 275 -13.98 34.78 -4.83
C MET A 275 -13.06 34.38 -3.66
N LEU A 276 -12.90 33.06 -3.39
CA LEU A 276 -12.01 32.56 -2.36
C LEU A 276 -10.55 32.86 -2.70
N GLN A 277 -10.15 32.71 -3.96
CA GLN A 277 -8.80 33.08 -4.42
C GLN A 277 -8.48 34.56 -4.18
N ASN A 278 -9.41 35.46 -4.50
CA ASN A 278 -9.24 36.89 -4.29
C ASN A 278 -9.14 37.23 -2.78
N MET A 279 -9.93 36.56 -1.94
CA MET A 279 -9.85 36.75 -0.50
C MET A 279 -8.52 36.29 0.08
N VAL A 280 -8.06 35.10 -0.32
CA VAL A 280 -6.75 34.58 0.09
C VAL A 280 -5.64 35.53 -0.38
N ASN A 281 -5.65 35.97 -1.63
CA ASN A 281 -4.69 36.93 -2.16
C ASN A 281 -4.68 38.24 -1.37
N LEU A 282 -5.87 38.73 -0.99
CA LEU A 282 -5.97 39.96 -0.18
C LEU A 282 -5.42 39.77 1.24
N ALA A 283 -5.71 38.64 1.87
CA ALA A 283 -5.28 38.32 3.22
C ALA A 283 -3.81 37.85 3.28
N ASN A 284 -3.26 37.39 2.17
CA ASN A 284 -1.88 36.88 2.05
C ASN A 284 -0.95 37.81 1.25
N LYS A 285 -1.19 39.13 1.27
CA LYS A 285 -0.35 40.12 0.54
C LYS A 285 1.12 40.03 0.90
N ASN A 286 1.43 39.63 2.13
CA ASN A 286 2.80 39.49 2.62
C ASN A 286 3.45 38.15 2.23
N GLY A 287 2.71 37.24 1.58
CA GLY A 287 3.21 35.93 1.16
C GLY A 287 3.51 34.95 2.30
N ASN A 288 3.14 35.28 3.54
CA ASN A 288 3.43 34.47 4.73
C ASN A 288 2.33 33.46 5.08
N GLY A 289 1.24 33.46 4.33
CA GLY A 289 0.12 32.56 4.55
C GLY A 289 0.52 31.09 4.36
N ARG A 290 0.25 30.28 5.38
CA ARG A 290 0.52 28.85 5.37
C ARG A 290 -0.75 28.10 5.74
N PHE A 291 -0.82 26.85 5.27
CA PHE A 291 -1.86 25.90 5.66
C PHE A 291 -1.27 24.66 6.32
N ASP A 292 -2.05 24.05 7.18
CA ASP A 292 -1.77 22.77 7.84
C ASP A 292 -3.08 21.97 7.89
N VAL A 293 -3.11 20.86 7.16
CA VAL A 293 -4.25 19.93 7.08
C VAL A 293 -3.83 18.59 7.62
N LYS A 294 -4.56 18.10 8.62
CA LYS A 294 -4.39 16.75 9.17
C LYS A 294 -5.62 15.93 8.88
N GLN A 295 -5.38 14.72 8.43
CA GLN A 295 -6.45 13.81 8.04
C GLN A 295 -6.04 12.34 8.21
N HIS A 296 -7.04 11.47 8.35
CA HIS A 296 -6.83 10.04 8.50
C HIS A 296 -7.86 9.24 7.67
N LEU A 297 -7.58 7.97 7.50
CA LEU A 297 -8.46 7.06 6.76
C LEU A 297 -9.79 6.86 7.50
N GLN A 298 -10.92 6.98 6.78
CA GLN A 298 -12.25 6.81 7.36
C GLN A 298 -12.53 5.36 7.78
N SER A 299 -12.09 4.38 6.98
CA SER A 299 -12.30 2.96 7.25
C SER A 299 -10.97 2.22 7.19
N PRO A 300 -10.47 1.69 8.32
CA PRO A 300 -9.17 1.04 8.36
C PRO A 300 -9.20 -0.40 7.81
N TRP A 301 -10.36 -1.03 7.66
CA TRP A 301 -10.48 -2.41 7.23
C TRP A 301 -10.99 -2.55 5.81
N ASN A 302 -10.31 -3.39 5.02
CA ASN A 302 -10.67 -3.77 3.66
C ASN A 302 -10.63 -5.29 3.52
N VAL A 303 -11.41 -5.82 2.60
CA VAL A 303 -11.35 -7.23 2.19
C VAL A 303 -10.38 -7.36 1.03
N LEU A 304 -9.59 -8.41 1.02
CA LEU A 304 -8.64 -8.70 -0.04
C LEU A 304 -9.02 -10.00 -0.75
N VAL A 305 -8.89 -9.99 -2.07
CA VAL A 305 -8.92 -11.19 -2.90
C VAL A 305 -7.77 -11.11 -3.89
N GLY A 306 -6.98 -12.15 -3.99
CA GLY A 306 -5.81 -12.12 -4.85
C GLY A 306 -5.48 -13.44 -5.48
N ALA A 307 -4.60 -13.36 -6.48
CA ALA A 307 -4.04 -14.50 -7.16
C ALA A 307 -2.58 -14.23 -7.53
N GLN A 308 -1.77 -15.28 -7.50
CA GLN A 308 -0.39 -15.26 -7.95
C GLN A 308 -0.18 -16.45 -8.89
N TYR A 309 0.44 -16.19 -10.02
CA TYR A 309 0.87 -17.23 -10.93
C TYR A 309 2.41 -17.32 -10.91
N GLU A 310 2.90 -18.47 -10.45
CA GLU A 310 4.32 -18.79 -10.47
C GLU A 310 4.65 -19.47 -11.81
N MET A 311 5.23 -18.72 -12.75
CA MET A 311 5.63 -19.24 -14.06
C MET A 311 6.88 -20.09 -13.96
N THR A 312 7.82 -19.65 -13.16
CA THR A 312 9.09 -20.33 -12.91
C THR A 312 9.48 -20.11 -11.44
N ARG A 313 10.50 -20.80 -10.97
CA ARG A 313 11.07 -20.60 -9.65
C ARG A 313 11.50 -19.13 -9.40
N ASN A 314 11.84 -18.41 -10.46
CA ASN A 314 12.42 -17.07 -10.38
C ASN A 314 11.44 -15.97 -10.80
N PHE A 315 10.25 -16.33 -11.31
CA PHE A 315 9.33 -15.35 -11.85
C PHE A 315 7.88 -15.67 -11.51
N ASN A 316 7.22 -14.72 -10.88
CA ASN A 316 5.80 -14.77 -10.58
C ASN A 316 5.11 -13.44 -10.88
N ILE A 317 3.81 -13.51 -11.12
CA ILE A 317 2.94 -12.35 -11.28
C ILE A 317 1.84 -12.43 -10.23
N THR A 318 1.62 -11.35 -9.51
CA THR A 318 0.61 -11.27 -8.46
C THR A 318 -0.38 -10.15 -8.78
N THR A 319 -1.66 -10.41 -8.53
CA THR A 319 -2.72 -9.41 -8.55
C THR A 319 -3.58 -9.55 -7.31
N GLU A 320 -3.97 -8.42 -6.73
CA GLU A 320 -4.79 -8.38 -5.51
C GLU A 320 -5.76 -7.20 -5.58
N PHE A 321 -6.98 -7.41 -5.09
CA PHE A 321 -8.06 -6.43 -5.12
C PHE A 321 -8.63 -6.22 -3.72
#